data_dfd8db5a880fbc47c6c1d874810f1473
#
_entry.id   dfd8db5a880fbc47c6c1d874810f1473
#
_cell.length_a   1.000
_cell.length_b   1.000
_cell.length_c   1.000
_cell.angle_alpha   90.00
_cell.angle_beta   90.00
_cell.angle_gamma   90.00
#
_symmetry.space_group_name_H-M   'P 1'
#
loop_
_entity.id
_entity.type
_entity.pdbx_description
1 polymer ?
#
loop_
_entity_poly.entity_id
_entity_poly.type
_entity_poly.pdbx_seq_one_letter_code
_entity_poly.pdbx_strand_id
1 'polypeptide(L)'
;MVVIPAQFQDTHFSCTETELETIVLKAQDYFNDQFGRQCEFSFDLTPSVTLPKDLSYYGANYSDRKDALLYEAVRDACLQSSEDIDFSVYDNDSDGEVDNVFILVAGMSEADGASSDCIWPQHGLLKDSGAELHLDGKTVNSFTVSCELASDEGSAPRPAGIGIFCHELAHSFGLKDLYDTDGSGSGGNAPGLWNTSLMDTGCKNADGMCPPNLNAIDYELLGAGVCDTLEIGDYTLEPVNRNGHYLIFETG
;
A
#
# COMPACT_ATOMS: atom_id res chain seq x y z
N MET A 1 12.98 0.22 0.75
CA MET A 1 12.00 0.80 -0.21
C MET A 1 12.02 2.31 -0.07
N VAL A 2 11.99 3.05 -1.18
CA VAL A 2 11.88 4.51 -1.17
C VAL A 2 10.42 4.94 -0.97
N VAL A 3 10.20 5.99 -0.16
CA VAL A 3 8.92 6.68 0.05
C VAL A 3 9.10 8.13 -0.33
N ILE A 4 8.41 8.57 -1.38
CA ILE A 4 8.50 9.92 -1.94
C ILE A 4 7.23 10.70 -1.56
N PRO A 5 7.31 11.69 -0.66
CA PRO A 5 6.20 12.59 -0.41
C PRO A 5 6.01 13.54 -1.61
N ALA A 6 4.82 13.55 -2.19
CA ALA A 6 4.49 14.34 -3.36
C ALA A 6 3.28 15.26 -3.11
N GLN A 7 3.46 16.55 -3.31
CA GLN A 7 2.39 17.53 -3.27
C GLN A 7 2.15 18.14 -4.66
N PHE A 8 1.04 18.84 -4.81
CA PHE A 8 0.60 19.38 -6.10
C PHE A 8 0.71 20.89 -6.14
N GLN A 9 0.46 21.51 -7.30
CA GLN A 9 0.50 22.97 -7.42
C GLN A 9 -0.58 23.65 -6.56
N ASP A 10 -1.72 23.02 -6.40
CA ASP A 10 -2.90 23.52 -5.70
C ASP A 10 -3.15 22.85 -4.34
N THR A 11 -2.49 21.73 -4.03
CA THR A 11 -2.71 20.93 -2.83
C THR A 11 -1.38 20.59 -2.16
N HIS A 12 -1.18 21.10 -0.95
CA HIS A 12 0.04 20.94 -0.18
C HIS A 12 -0.20 20.08 1.06
N PHE A 13 0.88 19.50 1.61
CA PHE A 13 0.81 18.73 2.84
C PHE A 13 0.23 19.56 3.99
N SER A 14 -0.73 18.98 4.70
CA SER A 14 -1.24 19.48 5.98
C SER A 14 -0.47 18.89 7.15
N CYS A 15 0.04 17.66 6.98
CA CYS A 15 0.92 17.01 7.94
C CYS A 15 2.31 17.62 7.89
N THR A 16 2.93 17.72 9.05
CA THR A 16 4.35 18.10 9.19
C THR A 16 5.24 16.95 8.72
N GLU A 17 6.47 17.24 8.36
CA GLU A 17 7.47 16.22 7.99
C GLU A 17 7.62 15.15 9.07
N THR A 18 7.63 15.54 10.36
CA THR A 18 7.69 14.58 11.48
C THR A 18 6.47 13.68 11.58
N GLU A 19 5.27 14.16 11.20
CA GLU A 19 4.06 13.34 11.16
C GLU A 19 4.13 12.34 10.00
N LEU A 20 4.60 12.77 8.82
CA LEU A 20 4.82 11.86 7.68
C LEU A 20 5.87 10.80 8.02
N GLU A 21 7.00 11.20 8.61
CA GLU A 21 8.04 10.28 9.09
C GLU A 21 7.48 9.26 10.10
N THR A 22 6.62 9.71 11.01
CA THR A 22 5.98 8.84 12.00
C THR A 22 5.08 7.78 11.33
N ILE A 23 4.34 8.15 10.28
CA ILE A 23 3.50 7.21 9.53
C ILE A 23 4.39 6.16 8.85
N VAL A 24 5.45 6.59 8.17
CA VAL A 24 6.37 5.70 7.44
C VAL A 24 7.08 4.74 8.39
N LEU A 25 7.61 5.23 9.51
CA LEU A 25 8.28 4.38 10.52
C LEU A 25 7.32 3.36 11.15
N LYS A 26 6.08 3.75 11.46
CA LYS A 26 5.08 2.81 11.98
C LYS A 26 4.67 1.76 10.95
N ALA A 27 4.58 2.10 9.68
CA ALA A 27 4.33 1.14 8.62
C ALA A 27 5.51 0.17 8.45
N GLN A 28 6.75 0.67 8.55
CA GLN A 28 7.95 -0.16 8.59
C GLN A 28 7.92 -1.14 9.77
N ASP A 29 7.62 -0.64 10.98
CA ASP A 29 7.51 -1.47 12.20
C ASP A 29 6.44 -2.54 12.03
N TYR A 30 5.28 -2.19 11.42
CA TYR A 30 4.23 -3.16 11.13
C TYR A 30 4.76 -4.32 10.29
N PHE A 31 5.43 -4.07 9.15
CA PHE A 31 5.96 -5.14 8.31
C PHE A 31 7.11 -5.90 8.97
N ASN A 32 7.95 -5.25 9.76
CA ASN A 32 8.97 -5.92 10.55
C ASN A 32 8.36 -6.84 11.62
N ASP A 33 7.22 -6.48 12.20
CA ASP A 33 6.47 -7.35 13.10
C ASP A 33 5.86 -8.58 12.38
N GLN A 34 5.45 -8.43 11.11
CA GLN A 34 4.94 -9.56 10.33
C GLN A 34 6.07 -10.50 9.85
N PHE A 35 7.18 -9.95 9.37
CA PHE A 35 8.20 -10.69 8.61
C PHE A 35 9.60 -10.68 9.21
N GLY A 36 9.83 -10.04 10.36
CA GLY A 36 11.18 -9.81 10.93
C GLY A 36 11.98 -11.08 11.23
N ARG A 37 11.39 -12.26 11.09
CA ARG A 37 12.10 -13.55 11.13
C ARG A 37 12.69 -13.98 9.78
N GLN A 38 12.26 -13.36 8.69
CA GLN A 38 12.58 -13.73 7.31
C GLN A 38 13.34 -12.63 6.59
N CYS A 39 12.94 -11.39 6.77
CA CYS A 39 13.55 -10.22 6.17
C CYS A 39 13.35 -8.98 7.06
N GLU A 40 14.14 -7.96 6.82
CA GLU A 40 14.03 -6.65 7.47
C GLU A 40 13.57 -5.63 6.43
N PHE A 41 12.52 -4.89 6.77
CA PHE A 41 12.02 -3.78 5.96
C PHE A 41 12.69 -2.48 6.42
N SER A 42 13.18 -1.71 5.45
CA SER A 42 13.66 -0.34 5.63
C SER A 42 12.93 0.57 4.65
N PHE A 43 12.33 1.64 5.15
CA PHE A 43 11.60 2.63 4.37
C PHE A 43 12.31 3.98 4.47
N ASP A 44 12.80 4.47 3.35
CA ASP A 44 13.57 5.71 3.26
C ASP A 44 12.64 6.84 2.80
N LEU A 45 12.23 7.72 3.75
CA LEU A 45 11.45 8.91 3.44
C LEU A 45 12.35 10.00 2.85
N THR A 46 12.03 10.44 1.65
CA THR A 46 12.79 11.49 0.95
C THR A 46 12.26 12.88 1.26
N PRO A 47 12.98 13.95 0.92
CA PRO A 47 12.38 15.29 0.88
C PRO A 47 11.14 15.32 -0.01
N SER A 48 10.15 16.15 0.36
CA SER A 48 8.93 16.28 -0.43
C SER A 48 9.17 16.99 -1.76
N VAL A 49 8.51 16.51 -2.81
CA VAL A 49 8.53 17.13 -4.13
C VAL A 49 7.19 17.80 -4.45
N THR A 50 7.22 18.83 -5.32
CA THR A 50 5.98 19.48 -5.80
C THR A 50 5.79 19.11 -7.27
N LEU A 51 4.75 18.34 -7.56
CA LEU A 51 4.45 17.88 -8.91
C LEU A 51 4.03 19.06 -9.81
N PRO A 52 4.28 18.99 -11.14
CA PRO A 52 4.08 20.11 -12.05
C PRO A 52 2.61 20.46 -12.38
N LYS A 53 1.65 19.65 -11.94
CA LYS A 53 0.21 19.83 -12.19
C LYS A 53 -0.57 19.86 -10.88
N ASP A 54 -1.84 20.25 -11.00
CA ASP A 54 -2.81 20.24 -9.91
C ASP A 54 -3.24 18.80 -9.56
N LEU A 55 -3.72 18.59 -8.34
CA LEU A 55 -4.23 17.28 -7.88
C LEU A 55 -5.27 16.71 -8.85
N SER A 56 -6.24 17.53 -9.26
CA SER A 56 -7.31 17.14 -10.18
C SER A 56 -6.85 16.68 -11.56
N TYR A 57 -5.64 17.02 -11.98
CA TYR A 57 -5.07 16.49 -13.21
C TYR A 57 -4.68 15.03 -13.06
N TYR A 58 -3.98 14.68 -11.98
CA TYR A 58 -3.48 13.33 -11.75
C TYR A 58 -4.56 12.37 -11.24
N GLY A 59 -5.52 12.87 -10.46
CA GLY A 59 -6.68 12.13 -9.98
C GLY A 59 -7.85 12.09 -10.96
N ALA A 60 -7.68 12.60 -12.20
CA ALA A 60 -8.75 12.64 -13.19
C ALA A 60 -9.28 11.24 -13.54
N ASN A 61 -10.59 11.06 -13.37
CA ASN A 61 -11.32 9.86 -13.76
C ASN A 61 -11.83 9.98 -15.20
N TYR A 62 -11.48 9.04 -16.07
CA TYR A 62 -12.06 8.90 -17.40
C TYR A 62 -13.02 7.72 -17.43
N SER A 63 -13.96 7.71 -18.37
CA SER A 63 -15.18 6.88 -18.41
C SER A 63 -15.07 5.42 -17.96
N ASP A 64 -13.91 4.82 -18.07
CA ASP A 64 -13.63 3.40 -17.77
C ASP A 64 -12.39 3.21 -16.87
N ARG A 65 -11.78 4.31 -16.40
CA ARG A 65 -10.50 4.27 -15.70
C ARG A 65 -10.46 5.34 -14.61
N LYS A 66 -10.35 4.90 -13.35
CA LYS A 66 -10.03 5.79 -12.23
C LYS A 66 -8.59 6.24 -12.33
N ASP A 67 -8.32 7.45 -11.86
CA ASP A 67 -6.98 8.04 -11.79
C ASP A 67 -6.16 7.78 -13.07
N ALA A 68 -6.77 8.04 -14.22
CA ALA A 68 -6.21 7.63 -15.51
C ALA A 68 -4.80 8.19 -15.80
N LEU A 69 -4.40 9.25 -15.09
CA LEU A 69 -3.11 9.92 -15.21
C LEU A 69 -2.21 9.74 -13.96
N LEU A 70 -2.57 8.86 -13.02
CA LEU A 70 -1.77 8.61 -11.82
C LEU A 70 -0.34 8.16 -12.15
N TYR A 71 -0.16 7.38 -13.22
CA TYR A 71 1.15 6.97 -13.68
C TYR A 71 2.08 8.17 -14.02
N GLU A 72 1.51 9.31 -14.43
CA GLU A 72 2.27 10.54 -14.63
C GLU A 72 2.70 11.16 -13.30
N ALA A 73 1.85 11.10 -12.25
CA ALA A 73 2.23 11.56 -10.93
C ALA A 73 3.41 10.73 -10.37
N VAL A 74 3.35 9.42 -10.51
CA VAL A 74 4.44 8.53 -10.10
C VAL A 74 5.73 8.84 -10.85
N ARG A 75 5.66 8.95 -12.19
CA ARG A 75 6.80 9.31 -13.02
C ARG A 75 7.38 10.67 -12.63
N ASP A 76 6.53 11.68 -12.48
CA ASP A 76 6.97 13.04 -12.19
C ASP A 76 7.60 13.13 -10.78
N ALA A 77 7.06 12.38 -9.80
CA ALA A 77 7.64 12.27 -8.46
C ALA A 77 9.04 11.64 -8.50
N CYS A 78 9.19 10.52 -9.17
CA CYS A 78 10.49 9.85 -9.32
C CYS A 78 11.51 10.74 -10.05
N LEU A 79 11.11 11.40 -11.14
CA LEU A 79 12.01 12.28 -11.89
C LEU A 79 12.46 13.49 -11.07
N GLN A 80 11.58 14.09 -10.26
CA GLN A 80 11.95 15.22 -9.41
C GLN A 80 12.85 14.83 -8.24
N SER A 81 12.73 13.59 -7.77
CA SER A 81 13.55 13.06 -6.69
C SER A 81 14.89 12.48 -7.17
N SER A 82 15.10 12.33 -8.49
CA SER A 82 16.24 11.59 -9.05
C SER A 82 17.60 12.27 -8.84
N GLU A 83 17.64 13.55 -8.46
CA GLU A 83 18.88 14.23 -8.09
C GLU A 83 19.33 13.88 -6.65
N ASP A 84 18.38 13.49 -5.80
CA ASP A 84 18.59 13.22 -4.37
C ASP A 84 18.57 11.72 -4.03
N ILE A 85 18.11 10.86 -4.96
CA ILE A 85 17.91 9.43 -4.77
C ILE A 85 18.71 8.62 -5.79
N ASP A 86 19.44 7.63 -5.34
CA ASP A 86 19.98 6.54 -6.17
C ASP A 86 18.98 5.39 -6.20
N PHE A 87 18.17 5.29 -7.25
CA PHE A 87 17.16 4.24 -7.39
C PHE A 87 17.77 2.84 -7.51
N SER A 88 19.06 2.72 -7.87
CA SER A 88 19.71 1.42 -8.02
C SER A 88 19.83 0.64 -6.71
N VAL A 89 19.76 1.31 -5.56
CA VAL A 89 19.86 0.65 -4.24
C VAL A 89 18.54 -0.02 -3.80
N TYR A 90 17.45 0.19 -4.54
CA TYR A 90 16.13 -0.38 -4.25
C TYR A 90 15.75 -1.57 -5.15
N ASP A 91 16.71 -2.14 -5.85
CA ASP A 91 16.63 -3.43 -6.56
C ASP A 91 17.34 -4.49 -5.70
N ASN A 92 16.60 -5.04 -4.71
CA ASN A 92 17.20 -5.91 -3.68
C ASN A 92 17.45 -7.34 -4.18
N ASP A 93 16.68 -7.82 -5.16
CA ASP A 93 16.83 -9.15 -5.74
C ASP A 93 17.71 -9.17 -7.00
N SER A 94 18.14 -7.98 -7.44
CA SER A 94 19.05 -7.78 -8.58
C SER A 94 18.47 -8.23 -9.93
N ASP A 95 17.16 -8.11 -10.11
CA ASP A 95 16.48 -8.45 -11.36
C ASP A 95 16.51 -7.31 -12.40
N GLY A 96 16.97 -6.11 -12.00
CA GLY A 96 17.07 -4.91 -12.84
C GLY A 96 15.86 -3.99 -12.73
N GLU A 97 14.88 -4.30 -11.90
CA GLU A 97 13.75 -3.45 -11.56
C GLU A 97 13.87 -2.93 -10.11
N VAL A 98 13.36 -1.76 -9.84
CA VAL A 98 13.16 -1.25 -8.47
C VAL A 98 11.99 -2.03 -7.87
N ASP A 99 12.17 -2.65 -6.70
CA ASP A 99 11.15 -3.53 -6.08
C ASP A 99 9.78 -2.85 -5.97
N ASN A 100 9.76 -1.64 -5.45
CA ASN A 100 8.58 -0.78 -5.40
C ASN A 100 8.96 0.67 -5.06
N VAL A 101 8.27 1.65 -5.64
CA VAL A 101 8.31 3.04 -5.19
C VAL A 101 7.00 3.39 -4.51
N PHE A 102 7.06 3.99 -3.32
CA PHE A 102 5.87 4.43 -2.61
C PHE A 102 5.71 5.94 -2.73
N ILE A 103 4.59 6.41 -3.26
CA ILE A 103 4.27 7.82 -3.35
C ILE A 103 3.22 8.15 -2.29
N LEU A 104 3.62 8.99 -1.32
CA LEU A 104 2.71 9.50 -0.30
C LEU A 104 2.24 10.88 -0.74
N VAL A 105 0.98 11.00 -1.15
CA VAL A 105 0.47 12.26 -1.74
C VAL A 105 -0.21 13.15 -0.72
N ALA A 106 -0.09 14.45 -0.93
CA ALA A 106 -0.80 15.47 -0.16
C ALA A 106 -2.32 15.42 -0.42
N GLY A 107 -3.10 15.66 0.61
CA GLY A 107 -4.55 15.77 0.55
C GLY A 107 -5.29 14.49 0.94
N MET A 108 -6.60 14.52 0.72
CA MET A 108 -7.53 13.43 1.05
C MET A 108 -7.68 12.43 -0.08
N SER A 109 -8.01 11.20 0.30
CA SER A 109 -8.33 10.10 -0.61
C SER A 109 -9.74 10.19 -1.17
N GLU A 110 -9.93 9.90 -2.48
CA GLU A 110 -11.25 9.63 -3.07
C GLU A 110 -11.95 8.48 -2.33
N ALA A 111 -11.21 7.45 -1.88
CA ALA A 111 -11.76 6.29 -1.16
C ALA A 111 -12.39 6.66 0.20
N ASP A 112 -12.04 7.83 0.77
CA ASP A 112 -12.58 8.34 2.02
C ASP A 112 -13.60 9.48 1.80
N GLY A 113 -14.17 9.55 0.60
CA GLY A 113 -15.24 10.48 0.26
C GLY A 113 -14.81 11.88 -0.16
N ALA A 114 -13.53 12.07 -0.53
CA ALA A 114 -13.09 13.28 -1.21
C ALA A 114 -13.69 13.37 -2.63
N SER A 115 -13.40 14.48 -3.33
CA SER A 115 -13.83 14.65 -4.73
C SER A 115 -13.31 13.50 -5.60
N SER A 116 -14.07 13.15 -6.64
CA SER A 116 -13.67 12.20 -7.67
C SER A 116 -12.42 12.60 -8.48
N ASP A 117 -11.91 13.79 -8.26
CA ASP A 117 -10.65 14.27 -8.83
C ASP A 117 -9.47 14.13 -7.85
N CYS A 118 -9.71 13.56 -6.66
CA CYS A 118 -8.66 13.17 -5.71
C CYS A 118 -8.17 11.76 -6.04
N ILE A 119 -6.94 11.46 -5.63
CA ILE A 119 -6.32 10.16 -5.91
C ILE A 119 -6.96 9.07 -5.04
N TRP A 120 -7.25 7.93 -5.67
CA TRP A 120 -7.60 6.68 -4.99
C TRP A 120 -6.33 5.92 -4.61
N PRO A 121 -6.10 5.55 -3.33
CA PRO A 121 -4.98 4.72 -2.95
C PRO A 121 -4.96 3.41 -3.72
N GLN A 122 -3.81 3.04 -4.24
CA GLN A 122 -3.68 1.83 -5.05
C GLN A 122 -2.23 1.40 -5.23
N HIS A 123 -2.04 0.13 -5.53
CA HIS A 123 -0.83 -0.42 -6.12
C HIS A 123 -1.02 -0.63 -7.62
N GLY A 124 0.03 -0.41 -8.40
CA GLY A 124 -0.01 -0.60 -9.85
C GLY A 124 1.36 -0.78 -10.50
N LEU A 125 1.33 -0.99 -11.81
CA LEU A 125 2.53 -1.11 -12.64
C LEU A 125 2.52 -0.05 -13.73
N LEU A 126 3.61 0.71 -13.89
CA LEU A 126 3.72 1.76 -14.93
C LEU A 126 3.48 1.20 -16.33
N LYS A 127 3.98 0.00 -16.62
CA LYS A 127 3.78 -0.68 -17.92
C LYS A 127 2.31 -0.88 -18.29
N ASP A 128 1.41 -1.02 -17.32
CA ASP A 128 -0.04 -1.22 -17.57
C ASP A 128 -0.69 0.04 -18.15
N SER A 129 -0.03 1.20 -17.98
CA SER A 129 -0.39 2.46 -18.61
C SER A 129 0.40 2.74 -19.90
N GLY A 130 1.28 1.82 -20.30
CA GLY A 130 2.20 2.01 -21.42
C GLY A 130 3.36 2.97 -21.12
N ALA A 131 3.57 3.30 -19.83
CA ALA A 131 4.68 4.15 -19.41
C ALA A 131 5.93 3.31 -19.12
N GLU A 132 7.08 3.88 -19.46
CA GLU A 132 8.39 3.33 -19.13
C GLU A 132 9.19 4.40 -18.38
N LEU A 133 9.87 3.99 -17.31
CA LEU A 133 10.74 4.87 -16.53
C LEU A 133 12.03 4.10 -16.17
N HIS A 134 13.17 4.71 -16.52
CA HIS A 134 14.49 4.17 -16.19
C HIS A 134 15.29 5.22 -15.43
N LEU A 135 15.74 4.89 -14.23
CA LEU A 135 16.55 5.73 -13.37
C LEU A 135 17.72 4.91 -12.82
N ASP A 136 18.92 5.47 -12.80
CA ASP A 136 20.16 4.85 -12.29
C ASP A 136 20.43 3.44 -12.82
N GLY A 137 20.03 3.19 -14.08
CA GLY A 137 20.22 1.90 -14.75
C GLY A 137 19.20 0.83 -14.35
N LYS A 138 18.14 1.19 -13.62
CA LYS A 138 17.04 0.31 -13.22
C LYS A 138 15.73 0.74 -13.87
N THR A 139 14.83 -0.22 -14.03
CA THR A 139 13.44 0.05 -14.43
C THR A 139 12.61 0.33 -13.19
N VAL A 140 11.92 1.46 -13.14
CA VAL A 140 10.89 1.74 -12.15
C VAL A 140 9.55 1.33 -12.75
N ASN A 141 8.92 0.31 -12.20
CA ASN A 141 7.67 -0.25 -12.74
C ASN A 141 6.60 -0.41 -11.65
N SER A 142 6.92 -1.09 -10.54
CA SER A 142 6.01 -1.27 -9.41
C SER A 142 5.89 0.01 -8.60
N PHE A 143 4.67 0.45 -8.34
CA PHE A 143 4.42 1.61 -7.49
C PHE A 143 3.22 1.40 -6.57
N THR A 144 3.26 2.08 -5.44
CA THR A 144 2.15 2.16 -4.48
C THR A 144 1.86 3.61 -4.17
N VAL A 145 0.60 3.98 -4.04
CA VAL A 145 0.19 5.35 -3.68
C VAL A 145 -0.79 5.32 -2.52
N SER A 146 -0.59 6.21 -1.54
CA SER A 146 -1.58 6.52 -0.52
C SER A 146 -1.61 8.02 -0.21
N CYS A 147 -2.62 8.46 0.56
CA CYS A 147 -2.83 9.88 0.88
C CYS A 147 -2.42 10.17 2.33
N GLU A 148 -1.99 11.42 2.60
CA GLU A 148 -1.64 11.87 3.95
C GLU A 148 -2.84 12.02 4.88
N LEU A 149 -4.02 12.32 4.31
CA LEU A 149 -5.24 12.57 5.06
C LEU A 149 -6.28 11.49 4.79
N ALA A 150 -7.02 11.16 5.84
CA ALA A 150 -8.21 10.33 5.83
C ALA A 150 -9.39 11.09 6.46
N SER A 151 -10.61 10.65 6.15
CA SER A 151 -11.83 11.16 6.76
C SER A 151 -12.87 10.05 6.83
N ASP A 152 -13.79 10.17 7.79
CA ASP A 152 -15.03 9.44 7.78
C ASP A 152 -16.15 10.36 7.31
N GLU A 153 -17.26 9.79 6.83
CA GLU A 153 -18.40 10.56 6.32
C GLU A 153 -18.86 11.62 7.34
N GLY A 154 -18.79 12.88 6.94
CA GLY A 154 -19.19 14.03 7.77
C GLY A 154 -18.17 14.47 8.82
N SER A 155 -17.00 13.88 8.86
CA SER A 155 -15.90 14.26 9.77
C SER A 155 -14.91 15.22 9.12
N ALA A 156 -14.16 15.95 9.94
CA ALA A 156 -13.04 16.73 9.45
C ALA A 156 -11.87 15.81 9.02
N PRO A 157 -11.11 16.19 7.98
CA PRO A 157 -9.89 15.48 7.62
C PRO A 157 -8.92 15.38 8.82
N ARG A 158 -8.24 14.24 8.92
CA ARG A 158 -7.21 13.95 9.93
C ARG A 158 -6.02 13.27 9.25
N PRO A 159 -4.82 13.28 9.86
CA PRO A 159 -3.72 12.47 9.37
C PRO A 159 -4.17 11.02 9.20
N ALA A 160 -3.85 10.43 8.06
CA ALA A 160 -4.13 9.01 7.80
C ALA A 160 -3.30 8.14 8.75
N GLY A 161 -3.89 7.03 9.19
CA GLY A 161 -3.15 5.98 9.87
C GLY A 161 -2.29 5.17 8.90
N ILE A 162 -1.62 4.15 9.43
CA ILE A 162 -0.78 3.26 8.61
C ILE A 162 -1.58 2.21 7.83
N GLY A 163 -2.88 2.05 8.13
CA GLY A 163 -3.64 0.92 7.62
C GLY A 163 -3.76 0.88 6.11
N ILE A 164 -4.11 2.01 5.46
CA ILE A 164 -4.18 2.09 3.99
C ILE A 164 -2.77 1.98 3.39
N PHE A 165 -1.76 2.65 3.98
CA PHE A 165 -0.37 2.49 3.56
C PHE A 165 0.03 1.01 3.49
N CYS A 166 -0.22 0.26 4.58
CA CYS A 166 0.12 -1.16 4.67
C CYS A 166 -0.72 -2.03 3.72
N HIS A 167 -2.01 -1.71 3.54
CA HIS A 167 -2.91 -2.42 2.63
C HIS A 167 -2.41 -2.31 1.18
N GLU A 168 -2.18 -1.10 0.71
CA GLU A 168 -1.73 -0.87 -0.67
C GLU A 168 -0.31 -1.43 -0.91
N LEU A 169 0.58 -1.29 0.07
CA LEU A 169 1.91 -1.90 -0.05
C LEU A 169 1.85 -3.43 -0.07
N ALA A 170 0.93 -4.05 0.67
CA ALA A 170 0.77 -5.50 0.68
C ALA A 170 0.36 -6.07 -0.70
N HIS A 171 -0.30 -5.26 -1.53
CA HIS A 171 -0.57 -5.63 -2.93
C HIS A 171 0.72 -5.80 -3.75
N SER A 172 1.77 -5.02 -3.46
CA SER A 172 3.06 -5.18 -4.15
C SER A 172 3.73 -6.53 -3.86
N PHE A 173 3.41 -7.16 -2.74
CA PHE A 173 3.87 -8.51 -2.39
C PHE A 173 3.01 -9.61 -3.02
N GLY A 174 1.90 -9.25 -3.70
CA GLY A 174 1.00 -10.19 -4.37
C GLY A 174 -0.26 -10.52 -3.59
N LEU A 175 -0.49 -9.94 -2.41
CA LEU A 175 -1.75 -10.10 -1.68
C LEU A 175 -2.90 -9.47 -2.47
N LYS A 176 -4.08 -10.06 -2.33
CA LYS A 176 -5.31 -9.62 -3.00
C LYS A 176 -6.30 -9.11 -1.98
N ASP A 177 -7.23 -8.26 -2.43
CA ASP A 177 -8.38 -7.90 -1.62
C ASP A 177 -9.14 -9.14 -1.18
N LEU A 178 -9.51 -9.16 0.10
CA LEU A 178 -10.31 -10.22 0.71
C LEU A 178 -11.73 -9.74 1.02
N TYR A 179 -12.15 -8.64 0.41
CA TYR A 179 -13.54 -8.18 0.33
C TYR A 179 -14.07 -8.34 -1.09
N ASP A 180 -15.37 -8.23 -1.24
CA ASP A 180 -16.06 -8.31 -2.53
C ASP A 180 -15.80 -7.03 -3.33
N THR A 181 -14.96 -7.13 -4.37
CA THR A 181 -14.56 -5.99 -5.21
C THR A 181 -15.55 -5.70 -6.35
N ASP A 182 -16.46 -6.63 -6.67
CA ASP A 182 -17.41 -6.50 -7.79
C ASP A 182 -18.88 -6.67 -7.41
N GLY A 183 -19.17 -6.83 -6.12
CA GLY A 183 -20.51 -6.95 -5.58
C GLY A 183 -21.25 -8.18 -6.10
N SER A 184 -22.31 -7.99 -6.87
CA SER A 184 -23.07 -9.10 -7.46
C SER A 184 -22.49 -9.62 -8.78
N GLY A 185 -21.30 -9.21 -9.17
CA GLY A 185 -20.69 -9.52 -10.46
C GLY A 185 -20.32 -10.98 -10.60
N SER A 186 -19.16 -11.39 -10.14
CA SER A 186 -18.69 -12.78 -10.23
C SER A 186 -19.09 -13.59 -8.98
N GLY A 187 -19.90 -14.61 -9.15
CA GLY A 187 -20.27 -15.54 -8.07
C GLY A 187 -21.27 -14.99 -7.02
N GLY A 188 -21.73 -13.76 -7.15
CA GLY A 188 -22.59 -13.07 -6.18
C GLY A 188 -21.83 -12.48 -5.00
N ASN A 189 -22.53 -11.82 -4.08
CA ASN A 189 -21.92 -11.11 -2.96
C ASN A 189 -21.16 -12.05 -2.01
N ALA A 190 -19.91 -11.73 -1.76
CA ALA A 190 -19.05 -12.42 -0.79
C ALA A 190 -18.94 -11.61 0.52
N PRO A 191 -18.97 -12.25 1.69
CA PRO A 191 -18.92 -11.52 2.96
C PRO A 191 -17.57 -10.89 3.28
N GLY A 192 -16.47 -11.35 2.68
CA GLY A 192 -15.13 -10.92 3.02
C GLY A 192 -14.65 -11.37 4.42
N LEU A 193 -13.56 -10.80 4.89
CA LEU A 193 -13.00 -11.01 6.23
C LEU A 193 -13.18 -9.82 7.17
N TRP A 194 -13.71 -8.72 6.66
CA TRP A 194 -14.02 -7.47 7.38
C TRP A 194 -12.82 -6.89 8.14
N ASN A 195 -13.06 -6.45 9.37
CA ASN A 195 -12.06 -5.81 10.23
C ASN A 195 -11.00 -6.79 10.79
N THR A 196 -11.04 -8.07 10.43
CA THR A 196 -10.04 -9.07 10.86
C THR A 196 -8.89 -9.23 9.87
N SER A 197 -8.96 -8.62 8.70
CA SER A 197 -7.92 -8.68 7.66
C SER A 197 -7.41 -7.30 7.28
N LEU A 198 -6.09 -7.16 7.12
CA LEU A 198 -5.48 -5.99 6.51
C LEU A 198 -6.02 -5.79 5.08
N MET A 199 -6.18 -6.88 4.33
CA MET A 199 -6.63 -6.89 2.93
C MET A 199 -8.15 -6.77 2.79
N ASP A 200 -8.82 -6.27 3.83
CA ASP A 200 -10.23 -5.92 3.88
C ASP A 200 -10.38 -4.67 4.78
N THR A 201 -11.54 -4.39 5.30
CA THR A 201 -11.84 -3.19 6.11
C THR A 201 -11.01 -3.07 7.39
N GLY A 202 -10.25 -4.11 7.77
CA GLY A 202 -9.30 -4.06 8.87
C GLY A 202 -8.21 -2.98 8.72
N CYS A 203 -7.87 -2.60 7.50
CA CYS A 203 -6.99 -1.45 7.24
C CYS A 203 -7.53 -0.13 7.83
N LYS A 204 -8.83 -0.03 8.10
CA LYS A 204 -9.48 1.15 8.71
C LYS A 204 -9.65 1.05 10.23
N ASN A 205 -9.20 -0.02 10.89
CA ASN A 205 -9.33 -0.19 12.34
C ASN A 205 -8.67 0.96 13.11
N ALA A 206 -9.40 1.48 14.12
CA ALA A 206 -8.95 2.62 14.93
C ALA A 206 -8.46 3.80 14.06
N ASP A 207 -9.26 4.17 13.07
CA ASP A 207 -8.93 5.23 12.10
C ASP A 207 -7.64 4.95 11.29
N GLY A 208 -7.39 3.68 10.97
CA GLY A 208 -6.19 3.23 10.28
C GLY A 208 -4.94 3.15 11.16
N MET A 209 -5.06 3.46 12.46
CA MET A 209 -3.91 3.46 13.37
C MET A 209 -3.51 2.08 13.89
N CYS A 210 -4.41 1.09 13.78
CA CYS A 210 -4.19 -0.25 14.33
C CYS A 210 -4.73 -1.33 13.38
N PRO A 211 -4.16 -1.48 12.17
CA PRO A 211 -4.53 -2.57 11.29
C PRO A 211 -4.25 -3.93 11.96
N PRO A 212 -5.03 -4.97 11.65
CA PRO A 212 -4.75 -6.31 12.16
C PRO A 212 -3.45 -6.86 11.59
N ASN A 213 -2.88 -7.85 12.26
CA ASN A 213 -1.77 -8.62 11.69
C ASN A 213 -2.25 -9.36 10.43
N LEU A 214 -1.30 -9.68 9.56
CA LEU A 214 -1.54 -10.61 8.46
C LEU A 214 -2.08 -11.93 9.01
N ASN A 215 -3.07 -12.49 8.35
CA ASN A 215 -3.71 -13.73 8.76
C ASN A 215 -3.08 -14.95 8.08
N ALA A 216 -3.53 -16.16 8.43
CA ALA A 216 -2.99 -17.40 7.88
C ALA A 216 -3.12 -17.50 6.35
N ILE A 217 -4.18 -16.90 5.77
CA ILE A 217 -4.39 -16.88 4.30
C ILE A 217 -3.31 -16.01 3.64
N ASP A 218 -2.99 -14.87 4.23
CA ASP A 218 -1.95 -13.97 3.74
C ASP A 218 -0.58 -14.68 3.74
N TYR A 219 -0.24 -15.36 4.85
CA TYR A 219 1.00 -16.14 4.95
C TYR A 219 1.04 -17.32 3.96
N GLU A 220 -0.08 -17.98 3.71
CA GLU A 220 -0.20 -19.04 2.70
C GLU A 220 0.06 -18.49 1.29
N LEU A 221 -0.60 -17.40 0.93
CA LEU A 221 -0.47 -16.76 -0.39
C LEU A 221 0.96 -16.27 -0.65
N LEU A 222 1.63 -15.78 0.38
CA LEU A 222 3.02 -15.29 0.30
C LEU A 222 4.05 -16.42 0.36
N GLY A 223 3.64 -17.65 0.71
CA GLY A 223 4.58 -18.74 0.98
C GLY A 223 5.49 -18.44 2.18
N ALA A 224 5.06 -17.56 3.08
CA ALA A 224 5.87 -17.04 4.19
C ALA A 224 5.65 -17.79 5.51
N GLY A 225 4.79 -18.80 5.54
CA GLY A 225 4.45 -19.56 6.72
C GLY A 225 4.78 -21.04 6.63
N VAL A 226 4.56 -21.74 7.73
CA VAL A 226 4.65 -23.20 7.83
C VAL A 226 3.26 -23.76 8.13
N CYS A 227 2.75 -24.54 7.20
CA CYS A 227 1.44 -25.15 7.27
C CYS A 227 1.53 -26.60 7.79
N ASP A 228 0.71 -26.92 8.78
CA ASP A 228 0.46 -28.30 9.19
C ASP A 228 -1.01 -28.65 8.98
N THR A 229 -1.30 -29.91 8.66
CA THR A 229 -2.68 -30.39 8.55
C THR A 229 -3.26 -30.62 9.95
N LEU A 230 -4.45 -30.07 10.18
CA LEU A 230 -5.17 -30.25 11.45
C LEU A 230 -5.67 -31.70 11.54
N GLU A 231 -5.18 -32.42 12.55
CA GLU A 231 -5.67 -33.74 12.95
C GLU A 231 -6.51 -33.64 14.21
N ILE A 232 -7.10 -34.79 14.69
CA ILE A 232 -7.82 -34.83 15.95
C ILE A 232 -6.79 -34.73 17.10
N GLY A 233 -6.88 -33.68 17.92
CA GLY A 233 -5.96 -33.44 19.03
C GLY A 233 -6.15 -32.06 19.66
N ASP A 234 -5.34 -31.80 20.69
CA ASP A 234 -5.23 -30.50 21.34
C ASP A 234 -4.04 -29.72 20.72
N TYR A 235 -4.27 -28.49 20.30
CA TYR A 235 -3.25 -27.62 19.71
C TYR A 235 -3.11 -26.36 20.54
N THR A 236 -1.87 -25.88 20.65
CA THR A 236 -1.56 -24.52 21.11
C THR A 236 -0.95 -23.76 19.95
N LEU A 237 -1.65 -22.73 19.47
CA LEU A 237 -1.16 -21.86 18.42
C LEU A 237 -0.69 -20.55 19.01
N GLU A 238 0.51 -20.15 18.64
CA GLU A 238 1.01 -18.79 18.82
C GLU A 238 0.49 -17.91 17.68
N PRO A 239 0.45 -16.58 17.83
CA PRO A 239 0.16 -15.69 16.72
C PRO A 239 1.07 -15.96 15.53
N VAL A 240 0.50 -16.04 14.32
CA VAL A 240 1.23 -16.45 13.11
C VAL A 240 2.42 -15.55 12.80
N ASN A 241 2.35 -14.25 13.09
CA ASN A 241 3.47 -13.32 12.93
C ASN A 241 4.66 -13.62 13.86
N ARG A 242 4.48 -14.38 14.94
CA ARG A 242 5.56 -14.76 15.87
C ARG A 242 6.34 -15.99 15.42
N ASN A 243 5.66 -17.01 14.91
CA ASN A 243 6.31 -18.28 14.56
C ASN A 243 6.06 -18.75 13.12
N GLY A 244 5.16 -18.09 12.38
CA GLY A 244 4.80 -18.44 11.01
C GLY A 244 3.96 -19.70 10.88
N HIS A 245 3.53 -20.34 12.00
CA HIS A 245 2.77 -21.59 11.96
C HIS A 245 1.28 -21.33 11.88
N TYR A 246 0.61 -22.09 11.02
CA TYR A 246 -0.85 -22.16 10.93
C TYR A 246 -1.29 -23.59 10.57
N LEU A 247 -2.57 -23.87 10.79
CA LEU A 247 -3.16 -25.19 10.53
C LEU A 247 -4.19 -25.08 9.43
N ILE A 248 -4.21 -26.08 8.53
CA ILE A 248 -5.23 -26.24 7.50
C ILE A 248 -6.08 -27.46 7.82
N PHE A 249 -7.39 -27.29 7.73
CA PHE A 249 -8.35 -28.39 7.77
C PHE A 249 -8.85 -28.66 6.36
N GLU A 250 -8.53 -29.84 5.81
CA GLU A 250 -9.03 -30.28 4.52
C GLU A 250 -10.44 -30.86 4.70
N THR A 251 -11.44 -30.18 4.13
CA THR A 251 -12.78 -30.74 3.99
C THR A 251 -12.82 -31.54 2.70
N GLY A 252 -12.90 -32.87 2.80
CA GLY A 252 -13.03 -33.80 1.66
C GLY A 252 -14.29 -33.60 0.83
#